data_38a9e56dfed1bd0216758f9b79847052
#
_entry.id   38a9e56dfed1bd0216758f9b79847052
#
_cell.length_a   1.000
_cell.length_b   1.000
_cell.length_c   1.000
_cell.angle_alpha   90.00
_cell.angle_beta   90.00
_cell.angle_gamma   90.00
#
_symmetry.space_group_name_H-M   'P 1'
#
loop_
_entity.id
_entity.type
_entity.pdbx_description
1 polymer ?
#
loop_
_entity_poly.entity_id
_entity_poly.type
_entity_poly.pdbx_seq_one_letter_code
_entity_poly.pdbx_strand_id
1 'polypeptide(L)'
;MTSTDVDTVDFFRAKPIWQDPYPYYEELRARGPVWREPHHDIVMVTGYEEAVSVYRDTETFSNCNSVAGPFTKWPVPLEGDDISEIIEQHRDVLPFSDQLPTFDPPRHTAHRALLMRLITPKRLKENEEFMWRLADRQIDEFLARSECEFIHDYASPFTLLVIADLLGVPEEDRPDLREELQGDRRPTNAGKMAHKPLELLYDRFTAYIEDRRRQPRDDVMTKLATAPFPDGSLPEVTDVMLIASNLFAAGQETTARLLGTMLRLIGERPELQQQLRDQRDLIPAFVEECLRLESPLQGQFRLARVATTIGGVDVGPATNVFVMPGAANRDPRQFEAPDELRLDRPNGRQHIGFGFGLHLCAGAPLARAEAYVSTERLLDRMADIRISESAHGPAGARRYEYTPIYLLRGLERLQLEFTPVG
;
A
#
# COMPACT_ATOMS: atom_id res chain seq x y z
N MET A 1 17.59 -11.27 -21.24
CA MET A 1 16.78 -10.04 -21.16
C MET A 1 15.41 -10.41 -21.66
N THR A 2 14.40 -10.36 -20.81
CA THR A 2 12.99 -10.44 -21.25
C THR A 2 12.72 -9.21 -22.13
N SER A 3 12.09 -9.40 -23.28
CA SER A 3 11.66 -8.28 -24.12
C SER A 3 10.79 -7.33 -23.28
N THR A 4 11.13 -6.05 -23.27
CA THR A 4 10.30 -4.98 -22.70
C THR A 4 9.39 -4.34 -23.74
N ASP A 5 9.29 -4.95 -24.93
CA ASP A 5 8.47 -4.46 -26.01
C ASP A 5 7.00 -4.40 -25.59
N VAL A 6 6.54 -3.19 -25.29
CA VAL A 6 5.20 -2.90 -24.76
C VAL A 6 4.06 -3.26 -25.73
N ASP A 7 4.35 -3.41 -27.02
CA ASP A 7 3.33 -3.78 -28.03
C ASP A 7 3.04 -5.28 -28.03
N THR A 8 3.98 -6.10 -27.56
CA THR A 8 3.88 -7.56 -27.63
C THR A 8 3.70 -8.22 -26.28
N VAL A 9 4.02 -7.52 -25.18
CA VAL A 9 3.98 -8.06 -23.83
C VAL A 9 2.69 -7.69 -23.12
N ASP A 10 1.93 -8.71 -22.71
CA ASP A 10 0.79 -8.52 -21.80
C ASP A 10 1.29 -8.25 -20.37
N PHE A 11 1.35 -6.98 -19.98
CA PHE A 11 1.82 -6.55 -18.65
C PHE A 11 1.09 -7.25 -17.51
N PHE A 12 -0.22 -7.46 -17.64
CA PHE A 12 -1.06 -8.04 -16.59
C PHE A 12 -0.87 -9.56 -16.41
N ARG A 13 -0.08 -10.21 -17.28
CA ARG A 13 0.28 -11.62 -17.21
C ARG A 13 1.77 -11.88 -17.17
N ALA A 14 2.59 -10.86 -17.43
CA ALA A 14 4.04 -10.97 -17.55
C ALA A 14 4.75 -10.92 -16.19
N LYS A 15 4.62 -11.98 -15.37
CA LYS A 15 5.27 -12.09 -14.06
C LYS A 15 6.76 -11.68 -14.03
N PRO A 16 7.59 -11.98 -15.05
CA PRO A 16 8.98 -11.55 -15.06
C PRO A 16 9.16 -10.03 -15.04
N ILE A 17 8.22 -9.27 -15.65
CA ILE A 17 8.24 -7.79 -15.62
C ILE A 17 7.96 -7.28 -14.19
N TRP A 18 7.11 -7.94 -13.42
CA TRP A 18 6.79 -7.49 -12.07
C TRP A 18 7.98 -7.62 -11.09
N GLN A 19 8.99 -8.44 -11.42
CA GLN A 19 10.23 -8.52 -10.65
C GLN A 19 11.07 -7.24 -10.81
N ASP A 20 11.10 -6.65 -12.00
CA ASP A 20 11.72 -5.36 -12.28
C ASP A 20 10.88 -4.61 -13.33
N PRO A 21 9.88 -3.81 -12.92
CA PRO A 21 8.96 -3.17 -13.83
C PRO A 21 9.48 -1.87 -14.43
N TYR A 22 10.59 -1.33 -13.92
CA TYR A 22 11.04 0.02 -14.27
C TYR A 22 11.48 0.17 -15.73
N PRO A 23 12.20 -0.80 -16.34
CA PRO A 23 12.50 -0.72 -17.78
C PRO A 23 11.23 -0.70 -18.65
N TYR A 24 10.20 -1.45 -18.27
CA TYR A 24 8.90 -1.43 -18.94
C TYR A 24 8.20 -0.08 -18.77
N TYR A 25 8.23 0.51 -17.57
CA TYR A 25 7.66 1.84 -17.32
C TYR A 25 8.38 2.94 -18.09
N GLU A 26 9.71 2.84 -18.24
CA GLU A 26 10.50 3.76 -19.05
C GLU A 26 10.10 3.70 -20.52
N GLU A 27 9.98 2.50 -21.07
CA GLU A 27 9.51 2.29 -22.44
C GLU A 27 8.10 2.87 -22.66
N LEU A 28 7.17 2.67 -21.72
CA LEU A 28 5.84 3.29 -21.78
C LEU A 28 5.93 4.81 -21.80
N ARG A 29 6.70 5.41 -20.87
CA ARG A 29 6.85 6.88 -20.81
C ARG A 29 7.49 7.47 -22.06
N ALA A 30 8.40 6.74 -22.71
CA ALA A 30 9.00 7.17 -23.98
C ALA A 30 7.97 7.31 -25.10
N ARG A 31 6.86 6.58 -25.05
CA ARG A 31 5.74 6.72 -26.00
C ARG A 31 4.76 7.83 -25.63
N GLY A 32 4.72 8.21 -24.36
CA GLY A 32 3.86 9.26 -23.86
C GLY A 32 3.41 9.01 -22.41
N PRO A 33 2.80 10.01 -21.76
CA PRO A 33 2.35 9.90 -20.38
C PRO A 33 1.12 9.00 -20.20
N VAL A 34 0.41 8.72 -21.30
CA VAL A 34 -0.79 7.88 -21.35
C VAL A 34 -0.70 6.99 -22.57
N TRP A 35 -0.96 5.72 -22.39
CA TRP A 35 -0.89 4.72 -23.46
C TRP A 35 -2.02 3.70 -23.33
N ARG A 36 -2.62 3.31 -24.45
CA ARG A 36 -3.68 2.29 -24.49
C ARG A 36 -3.06 0.92 -24.74
N GLU A 37 -3.18 0.06 -23.78
CA GLU A 37 -2.62 -1.29 -23.77
C GLU A 37 -3.42 -2.19 -24.74
N PRO A 38 -2.74 -2.91 -25.68
CA PRO A 38 -3.43 -3.57 -26.80
C PRO A 38 -4.13 -4.89 -26.44
N HIS A 39 -3.78 -5.54 -25.31
CA HIS A 39 -4.30 -6.87 -24.99
C HIS A 39 -5.66 -6.83 -24.25
N HIS A 40 -5.89 -5.80 -23.45
CA HIS A 40 -7.07 -5.66 -22.60
C HIS A 40 -7.80 -4.33 -22.78
N ASP A 41 -7.35 -3.48 -23.71
CA ASP A 41 -7.89 -2.14 -23.95
C ASP A 41 -7.88 -1.22 -22.71
N ILE A 42 -6.89 -1.42 -21.83
CA ILE A 42 -6.71 -0.63 -20.62
C ILE A 42 -5.89 0.63 -20.93
N VAL A 43 -6.34 1.79 -20.45
CA VAL A 43 -5.57 3.03 -20.54
C VAL A 43 -4.60 3.10 -19.37
N MET A 44 -3.30 2.96 -19.65
CA MET A 44 -2.22 3.03 -18.66
C MET A 44 -1.72 4.47 -18.54
N VAL A 45 -1.68 4.99 -17.32
CA VAL A 45 -1.28 6.38 -17.00
C VAL A 45 0.02 6.37 -16.23
N THR A 46 1.12 6.73 -16.89
CA THR A 46 2.48 6.76 -16.34
C THR A 46 2.99 8.18 -16.06
N GLY A 47 2.33 9.20 -16.60
CA GLY A 47 2.67 10.60 -16.37
C GLY A 47 2.13 11.10 -15.03
N TYR A 48 2.90 11.96 -14.36
CA TYR A 48 2.56 12.48 -13.03
C TYR A 48 1.30 13.36 -13.06
N GLU A 49 1.28 14.37 -13.93
CA GLU A 49 0.16 15.30 -14.02
C GLU A 49 -1.13 14.60 -14.44
N GLU A 50 -1.03 13.67 -15.38
CA GLU A 50 -2.15 12.87 -15.86
C GLU A 50 -2.68 11.95 -14.76
N ALA A 51 -1.80 11.32 -13.98
CA ALA A 51 -2.18 10.51 -12.83
C ALA A 51 -2.91 11.33 -11.76
N VAL A 52 -2.40 12.53 -11.45
CA VAL A 52 -3.04 13.46 -10.50
C VAL A 52 -4.41 13.92 -11.02
N SER A 53 -4.55 14.17 -12.32
CA SER A 53 -5.84 14.58 -12.91
C SER A 53 -6.89 13.48 -12.74
N VAL A 54 -6.55 12.22 -13.03
CA VAL A 54 -7.46 11.07 -12.85
C VAL A 54 -7.82 10.88 -11.37
N TYR A 55 -6.88 11.01 -10.45
CA TYR A 55 -7.17 10.89 -9.01
C TYR A 55 -8.10 11.98 -8.46
N ARG A 56 -8.08 13.18 -9.06
CA ARG A 56 -8.94 14.31 -8.64
C ARG A 56 -10.36 14.21 -9.17
N ASP A 57 -10.53 13.64 -10.34
CA ASP A 57 -11.80 13.60 -11.05
C ASP A 57 -12.62 12.36 -10.65
N THR A 58 -13.29 12.45 -9.51
CA THR A 58 -14.17 11.39 -8.99
C THR A 58 -15.56 11.38 -9.63
N GLU A 59 -15.90 12.38 -10.43
CA GLU A 59 -17.15 12.42 -11.18
C GLU A 59 -17.03 11.58 -12.45
N THR A 60 -15.93 11.74 -13.18
CA THR A 60 -15.65 10.97 -14.40
C THR A 60 -15.18 9.54 -14.09
N PHE A 61 -14.38 9.34 -13.03
CA PHE A 61 -13.73 8.09 -12.73
C PHE A 61 -14.24 7.44 -11.43
N SER A 62 -14.94 6.31 -11.56
CA SER A 62 -15.36 5.50 -10.42
C SER A 62 -14.20 4.71 -9.84
N ASN A 63 -14.23 4.56 -8.52
CA ASN A 63 -13.33 3.68 -7.77
C ASN A 63 -13.82 2.23 -7.65
N CYS A 64 -14.98 1.87 -8.20
CA CYS A 64 -15.66 0.60 -7.97
C CYS A 64 -14.77 -0.63 -8.20
N ASN A 65 -13.79 -0.54 -9.10
CA ASN A 65 -12.85 -1.61 -9.42
C ASN A 65 -11.39 -1.32 -9.01
N SER A 66 -11.15 -0.34 -8.14
CA SER A 66 -9.82 0.18 -7.82
C SER A 66 -8.82 -0.88 -7.33
N VAL A 67 -9.31 -1.94 -6.68
CA VAL A 67 -8.52 -3.05 -6.12
C VAL A 67 -8.59 -4.29 -7.01
N ALA A 68 -9.78 -4.64 -7.49
CA ALA A 68 -10.00 -5.86 -8.27
C ALA A 68 -9.58 -5.75 -9.74
N GLY A 69 -9.55 -4.53 -10.27
CA GLY A 69 -9.26 -4.26 -11.68
C GLY A 69 -10.35 -4.73 -12.64
N PRO A 70 -10.03 -4.87 -13.95
CA PRO A 70 -11.00 -5.10 -15.01
C PRO A 70 -11.36 -6.58 -15.21
N PHE A 71 -10.75 -7.50 -14.47
CA PHE A 71 -10.84 -8.93 -14.77
C PHE A 71 -12.08 -9.63 -14.18
N THR A 72 -12.90 -8.91 -13.43
CA THR A 72 -14.22 -9.39 -12.98
C THR A 72 -15.27 -9.05 -14.03
N LYS A 73 -16.06 -10.05 -14.44
CA LYS A 73 -17.14 -9.85 -15.41
C LYS A 73 -18.32 -9.15 -14.75
N TRP A 74 -18.82 -8.13 -15.39
CA TRP A 74 -20.09 -7.50 -15.06
C TRP A 74 -21.27 -8.40 -15.46
N PRO A 75 -22.37 -8.40 -14.70
CA PRO A 75 -23.55 -9.21 -15.01
C PRO A 75 -24.35 -8.69 -16.22
N VAL A 76 -24.12 -7.44 -16.58
CA VAL A 76 -24.75 -6.74 -17.72
C VAL A 76 -23.68 -6.02 -18.53
N PRO A 77 -23.93 -5.75 -19.82
CA PRO A 77 -23.07 -4.88 -20.62
C PRO A 77 -22.97 -3.46 -20.02
N LEU A 78 -21.78 -2.88 -20.03
CA LEU A 78 -21.56 -1.49 -19.64
C LEU A 78 -21.70 -0.59 -20.88
N GLU A 79 -22.93 -0.27 -21.27
CA GLU A 79 -23.25 0.47 -22.49
C GLU A 79 -23.97 1.80 -22.17
N GLY A 80 -23.73 2.82 -22.97
CA GLY A 80 -24.32 4.16 -22.86
C GLY A 80 -23.27 5.26 -22.78
N ASP A 81 -23.72 6.50 -22.86
CA ASP A 81 -22.85 7.68 -22.76
C ASP A 81 -22.46 7.97 -21.29
N ASP A 82 -23.25 7.51 -20.34
CA ASP A 82 -23.00 7.53 -18.89
C ASP A 82 -23.43 6.20 -18.27
N ILE A 83 -22.48 5.51 -17.65
CA ILE A 83 -22.69 4.20 -17.01
C ILE A 83 -22.79 4.28 -15.49
N SER A 84 -22.92 5.47 -14.91
CA SER A 84 -22.94 5.67 -13.45
C SER A 84 -24.03 4.85 -12.77
N GLU A 85 -25.25 4.84 -13.34
CA GLU A 85 -26.37 4.07 -12.79
C GLU A 85 -26.12 2.55 -12.85
N ILE A 86 -25.54 2.07 -13.95
CA ILE A 86 -25.21 0.64 -14.12
C ILE A 86 -24.18 0.22 -13.06
N ILE A 87 -23.16 1.05 -12.82
CA ILE A 87 -22.17 0.81 -11.76
C ILE A 87 -22.85 0.68 -10.41
N GLU A 88 -23.70 1.64 -10.02
CA GLU A 88 -24.33 1.63 -8.69
C GLU A 88 -25.29 0.44 -8.50
N GLN A 89 -26.01 0.02 -9.55
CA GLN A 89 -26.92 -1.12 -9.50
C GLN A 89 -26.21 -2.48 -9.38
N HIS A 90 -24.96 -2.57 -9.88
CA HIS A 90 -24.28 -3.86 -10.02
C HIS A 90 -22.91 -3.96 -9.36
N ARG A 91 -22.44 -2.91 -8.68
CA ARG A 91 -21.10 -2.90 -8.07
C ARG A 91 -20.86 -4.01 -7.05
N ASP A 92 -21.92 -4.53 -6.43
CA ASP A 92 -21.83 -5.56 -5.39
C ASP A 92 -21.27 -6.90 -5.90
N VAL A 93 -21.23 -7.11 -7.23
CA VAL A 93 -20.60 -8.30 -7.82
C VAL A 93 -19.07 -8.22 -7.83
N LEU A 94 -18.50 -7.03 -7.66
CA LEU A 94 -17.06 -6.83 -7.72
C LEU A 94 -16.41 -7.26 -6.41
N PRO A 95 -15.22 -7.89 -6.46
CA PRO A 95 -14.43 -8.13 -5.27
C PRO A 95 -14.13 -6.81 -4.55
N PHE A 96 -14.10 -6.84 -3.22
CA PHE A 96 -13.92 -5.66 -2.37
C PHE A 96 -14.97 -4.55 -2.50
N SER A 97 -16.11 -4.81 -3.13
CA SER A 97 -17.19 -3.81 -3.32
C SER A 97 -17.75 -3.25 -2.01
N ASP A 98 -17.53 -3.94 -0.90
CA ASP A 98 -17.88 -3.55 0.46
C ASP A 98 -16.76 -2.75 1.18
N GLN A 99 -15.62 -2.51 0.53
CA GLN A 99 -14.46 -1.87 1.13
C GLN A 99 -14.34 -0.39 0.74
N LEU A 100 -13.91 0.45 1.69
CA LEU A 100 -13.77 1.90 1.51
C LEU A 100 -13.00 2.33 0.25
N PRO A 101 -11.89 1.68 -0.18
CA PRO A 101 -11.16 2.07 -1.39
C PRO A 101 -11.98 1.96 -2.69
N THR A 102 -13.04 1.15 -2.69
CA THR A 102 -13.90 0.97 -3.88
C THR A 102 -15.16 1.84 -3.86
N PHE A 103 -15.41 2.57 -2.77
CA PHE A 103 -16.58 3.43 -2.68
C PHE A 103 -16.38 4.72 -3.48
N ASP A 104 -17.47 5.22 -4.01
CA ASP A 104 -17.59 6.57 -4.57
C ASP A 104 -18.39 7.47 -3.63
N PRO A 105 -18.32 8.82 -3.76
CA PRO A 105 -19.21 9.72 -3.04
C PRO A 105 -20.68 9.41 -3.36
N PRO A 106 -21.61 9.60 -2.40
CA PRO A 106 -21.41 10.10 -1.04
C PRO A 106 -20.96 9.03 -0.02
N ARG A 107 -21.09 7.72 -0.35
CA ARG A 107 -20.78 6.60 0.55
C ARG A 107 -19.33 6.65 1.04
N HIS A 108 -18.38 6.90 0.11
CA HIS A 108 -16.98 7.07 0.47
C HIS A 108 -16.80 8.14 1.56
N THR A 109 -17.40 9.32 1.38
CA THR A 109 -17.20 10.46 2.30
C THR A 109 -17.69 10.14 3.71
N ALA A 110 -18.84 9.48 3.84
CA ALA A 110 -19.38 9.08 5.14
C ALA A 110 -18.48 8.09 5.89
N HIS A 111 -18.05 7.02 5.21
CA HIS A 111 -17.18 6.00 5.79
C HIS A 111 -15.76 6.54 6.06
N ARG A 112 -15.25 7.39 5.19
CA ARG A 112 -13.96 8.08 5.40
C ARG A 112 -13.97 8.92 6.66
N ALA A 113 -15.06 9.63 6.95
CA ALA A 113 -15.20 10.45 8.15
C ALA A 113 -15.11 9.60 9.43
N LEU A 114 -15.68 8.38 9.45
CA LEU A 114 -15.52 7.44 10.56
C LEU A 114 -14.07 6.98 10.72
N LEU A 115 -13.43 6.57 9.62
CA LEU A 115 -12.03 6.13 9.63
C LEU A 115 -11.10 7.21 10.19
N MET A 116 -11.30 8.46 9.80
CA MET A 116 -10.45 9.58 10.27
C MET A 116 -10.56 9.86 11.77
N ARG A 117 -11.57 9.32 12.47
CA ARG A 117 -11.63 9.38 13.94
C ARG A 117 -10.61 8.48 14.63
N LEU A 118 -10.13 7.44 13.95
CA LEU A 118 -9.06 6.57 14.44
C LEU A 118 -7.68 7.17 14.24
N ILE A 119 -7.51 7.95 13.17
CA ILE A 119 -6.20 8.49 12.74
C ILE A 119 -6.11 9.97 13.16
N THR A 120 -6.20 10.19 14.47
CA THR A 120 -6.04 11.53 15.05
C THR A 120 -4.59 11.76 15.49
N PRO A 121 -4.09 13.01 15.53
CA PRO A 121 -2.73 13.30 16.01
C PRO A 121 -2.44 12.74 17.40
N LYS A 122 -3.43 12.80 18.31
CA LYS A 122 -3.30 12.24 19.67
C LYS A 122 -3.12 10.73 19.61
N ARG A 123 -3.97 10.01 18.85
CA ARG A 123 -3.91 8.55 18.76
C ARG A 123 -2.63 8.07 18.06
N LEU A 124 -2.21 8.78 17.02
CA LEU A 124 -0.94 8.48 16.36
C LEU A 124 0.26 8.63 17.30
N LYS A 125 0.25 9.64 18.17
CA LYS A 125 1.32 9.81 19.16
C LYS A 125 1.31 8.70 20.22
N GLU A 126 0.15 8.31 20.72
CA GLU A 126 0.01 7.18 21.66
C GLU A 126 0.50 5.87 21.01
N ASN A 127 0.14 5.64 19.77
CA ASN A 127 0.59 4.46 18.99
C ASN A 127 2.10 4.53 18.67
N GLU A 128 2.67 5.72 18.44
CA GLU A 128 4.11 5.90 18.26
C GLU A 128 4.91 5.47 19.51
N GLU A 129 4.44 5.81 20.71
CA GLU A 129 5.05 5.35 21.97
C GLU A 129 5.03 3.80 22.09
N PHE A 130 3.97 3.17 21.59
CA PHE A 130 3.91 1.72 21.47
C PHE A 130 4.92 1.19 20.45
N MET A 131 5.06 1.85 19.27
CA MET A 131 6.00 1.45 18.22
C MET A 131 7.44 1.39 18.73
N TRP A 132 7.89 2.40 19.49
CA TRP A 132 9.24 2.44 20.06
C TRP A 132 9.53 1.20 20.93
N ARG A 133 8.62 0.87 21.85
CA ARG A 133 8.76 -0.32 22.72
C ARG A 133 8.68 -1.64 21.94
N LEU A 134 7.80 -1.68 20.94
CA LEU A 134 7.64 -2.86 20.09
C LEU A 134 8.89 -3.11 19.25
N ALA A 135 9.45 -2.06 18.64
CA ALA A 135 10.67 -2.16 17.84
C ALA A 135 11.83 -2.75 18.65
N ASP A 136 12.06 -2.24 19.88
CA ASP A 136 13.08 -2.78 20.77
C ASP A 136 12.87 -4.27 21.06
N ARG A 137 11.65 -4.63 21.48
CA ARG A 137 11.32 -6.02 21.82
C ARG A 137 11.55 -6.98 20.64
N GLN A 138 11.15 -6.57 19.44
CA GLN A 138 11.32 -7.42 18.26
C GLN A 138 12.77 -7.52 17.81
N ILE A 139 13.54 -6.45 17.91
CA ILE A 139 14.98 -6.48 17.61
C ILE A 139 15.70 -7.43 18.59
N ASP A 140 15.32 -7.42 19.88
CA ASP A 140 15.90 -8.31 20.89
C ASP A 140 15.74 -9.80 20.53
N GLU A 141 14.67 -10.19 19.81
CA GLU A 141 14.42 -11.58 19.40
C GLU A 141 15.50 -12.15 18.46
N PHE A 142 16.17 -11.31 17.67
CA PHE A 142 17.17 -11.74 16.69
C PHE A 142 18.56 -11.11 16.87
N LEU A 143 18.71 -10.07 17.69
CA LEU A 143 19.94 -9.30 17.80
C LEU A 143 21.17 -10.16 18.09
N ALA A 144 21.05 -11.13 19.00
CA ALA A 144 22.16 -12.02 19.38
C ALA A 144 22.62 -12.96 18.26
N ARG A 145 21.81 -13.18 17.22
CA ARG A 145 22.16 -14.03 16.07
C ARG A 145 23.07 -13.31 15.07
N SER A 146 23.18 -11.97 15.14
CA SER A 146 23.91 -11.12 14.19
C SER A 146 23.40 -11.24 12.74
N GLU A 147 22.21 -11.82 12.56
CA GLU A 147 21.51 -11.99 11.29
C GLU A 147 20.00 -12.09 11.51
N CYS A 148 19.22 -11.73 10.49
CA CYS A 148 17.77 -11.92 10.50
C CYS A 148 17.19 -12.05 9.09
N GLU A 149 16.06 -12.73 8.97
CA GLU A 149 15.19 -12.61 7.81
C GLU A 149 14.23 -11.44 8.05
N PHE A 150 14.60 -10.26 7.59
CA PHE A 150 14.01 -9.00 7.99
C PHE A 150 12.50 -8.91 7.79
N ILE A 151 11.97 -9.49 6.69
CA ILE A 151 10.53 -9.40 6.40
C ILE A 151 9.70 -10.16 7.43
N HIS A 152 10.12 -11.37 7.83
CA HIS A 152 9.37 -12.24 8.74
C HIS A 152 9.76 -12.07 10.21
N ASP A 153 11.02 -11.74 10.49
CA ASP A 153 11.48 -11.54 11.87
C ASP A 153 11.09 -10.15 12.40
N TYR A 154 10.97 -9.14 11.52
CA TYR A 154 10.70 -7.77 11.94
C TYR A 154 9.53 -7.10 11.20
N ALA A 155 9.62 -6.88 9.88
CA ALA A 155 8.73 -5.96 9.18
C ALA A 155 7.25 -6.37 9.26
N SER A 156 6.94 -7.62 8.93
CA SER A 156 5.56 -8.12 8.96
C SER A 156 4.96 -8.21 10.37
N PRO A 157 5.64 -8.75 11.41
CA PRO A 157 5.09 -8.75 12.76
C PRO A 157 5.02 -7.35 13.38
N PHE A 158 5.95 -6.45 13.05
CA PHE A 158 5.91 -5.07 13.53
C PHE A 158 4.66 -4.34 13.03
N THR A 159 4.44 -4.30 11.73
CA THR A 159 3.29 -3.60 11.13
C THR A 159 1.95 -4.20 11.56
N LEU A 160 1.87 -5.54 11.68
CA LEU A 160 0.69 -6.22 12.21
C LEU A 160 0.34 -5.75 13.63
N LEU A 161 1.32 -5.73 14.53
CA LEU A 161 1.09 -5.37 15.92
C LEU A 161 0.83 -3.87 16.12
N VAL A 162 1.42 -3.02 15.27
CA VAL A 162 1.15 -1.58 15.25
C VAL A 162 -0.30 -1.30 14.87
N ILE A 163 -0.80 -1.92 13.79
CA ILE A 163 -2.19 -1.70 13.38
C ILE A 163 -3.19 -2.34 14.36
N ALA A 164 -2.86 -3.47 14.98
CA ALA A 164 -3.66 -4.08 16.03
C ALA A 164 -3.78 -3.16 17.25
N ASP A 165 -2.69 -2.52 17.67
CA ASP A 165 -2.71 -1.53 18.75
C ASP A 165 -3.51 -0.28 18.38
N LEU A 166 -3.32 0.23 17.16
CA LEU A 166 -4.08 1.39 16.68
C LEU A 166 -5.58 1.15 16.75
N LEU A 167 -6.04 -0.04 16.38
CA LEU A 167 -7.45 -0.45 16.41
C LEU A 167 -7.94 -0.85 17.81
N GLY A 168 -7.04 -1.00 18.78
CA GLY A 168 -7.38 -1.44 20.13
C GLY A 168 -7.76 -2.93 20.21
N VAL A 169 -7.16 -3.77 19.37
CA VAL A 169 -7.25 -5.22 19.46
C VAL A 169 -6.64 -5.67 20.81
N PRO A 170 -7.34 -6.49 21.61
CA PRO A 170 -6.83 -7.01 22.88
C PRO A 170 -5.46 -7.68 22.72
N GLU A 171 -4.57 -7.50 23.69
CA GLU A 171 -3.21 -8.08 23.62
C GLU A 171 -3.24 -9.60 23.56
N GLU A 172 -4.17 -10.23 24.27
CA GLU A 172 -4.38 -11.67 24.30
C GLU A 172 -4.76 -12.27 22.95
N ASP A 173 -5.39 -11.49 22.08
CA ASP A 173 -5.86 -11.94 20.76
C ASP A 173 -4.83 -11.74 19.63
N ARG A 174 -3.78 -10.94 19.89
CA ARG A 174 -2.78 -10.57 18.86
C ARG A 174 -1.94 -11.75 18.35
N PRO A 175 -1.55 -12.74 19.19
CA PRO A 175 -0.85 -13.93 18.72
C PRO A 175 -1.69 -14.76 17.72
N ASP A 176 -2.97 -14.97 18.02
CA ASP A 176 -3.87 -15.73 17.17
C ASP A 176 -4.08 -15.05 15.82
N LEU A 177 -4.25 -13.72 15.81
CA LEU A 177 -4.33 -12.94 14.56
C LEU A 177 -3.06 -13.06 13.73
N ARG A 178 -1.89 -13.09 14.37
CA ARG A 178 -0.61 -13.30 13.68
C ARG A 178 -0.56 -14.67 13.02
N GLU A 179 -0.96 -15.72 13.73
CA GLU A 179 -0.96 -17.09 13.21
C GLU A 179 -1.96 -17.26 12.05
N GLU A 180 -3.18 -16.78 12.18
CA GLU A 180 -4.22 -16.84 11.15
C GLU A 180 -3.77 -16.16 9.85
N LEU A 181 -3.23 -14.94 9.94
CA LEU A 181 -2.79 -14.19 8.77
C LEU A 181 -1.49 -14.71 8.14
N GLN A 182 -0.61 -15.34 8.93
CA GLN A 182 0.60 -15.98 8.41
C GLN A 182 0.31 -17.37 7.84
N GLY A 183 -0.68 -18.09 8.37
CA GLY A 183 -1.05 -19.44 7.93
C GLY A 183 -1.75 -19.48 6.57
N ASP A 184 -2.46 -18.43 6.18
CA ASP A 184 -3.21 -18.38 4.90
C ASP A 184 -2.41 -17.77 3.73
N ARG A 185 -1.09 -17.74 3.83
CA ARG A 185 -0.17 -17.34 2.74
C ARG A 185 -0.11 -18.34 1.58
N ARG A 186 -1.22 -18.98 1.25
CA ARG A 186 -1.30 -19.68 -0.02
C ARG A 186 -1.28 -18.64 -1.12
N PRO A 187 -0.40 -18.75 -2.13
CA PRO A 187 -0.53 -17.93 -3.32
C PRO A 187 -1.97 -18.11 -3.79
N THR A 188 -2.73 -17.03 -3.79
CA THR A 188 -4.04 -17.04 -4.45
C THR A 188 -3.77 -17.51 -5.86
N ASN A 189 -4.17 -18.74 -6.17
CA ASN A 189 -4.00 -19.30 -7.50
C ASN A 189 -4.55 -18.25 -8.47
N ALA A 190 -3.67 -17.75 -9.32
CA ALA A 190 -3.98 -16.77 -10.34
C ALA A 190 -5.25 -17.21 -11.09
N GLY A 191 -6.38 -16.59 -10.79
CA GLY A 191 -7.60 -16.91 -11.50
C GLY A 191 -8.91 -16.46 -10.89
N LYS A 192 -9.09 -16.48 -9.59
CA LYS A 192 -10.32 -15.96 -8.95
C LYS A 192 -9.98 -15.37 -7.60
N MET A 193 -10.00 -14.06 -7.51
CA MET A 193 -10.03 -13.36 -6.23
C MET A 193 -11.34 -13.70 -5.52
N ALA A 194 -11.28 -14.03 -4.22
CA ALA A 194 -12.50 -14.25 -3.43
C ALA A 194 -13.34 -12.96 -3.45
N HIS A 195 -14.68 -13.10 -3.43
CA HIS A 195 -15.56 -11.94 -3.41
C HIS A 195 -15.35 -11.09 -2.14
N LYS A 196 -15.15 -11.74 -0.99
CA LYS A 196 -14.88 -11.11 0.30
C LYS A 196 -13.53 -11.58 0.88
N PRO A 197 -12.40 -11.04 0.40
CA PRO A 197 -11.09 -11.53 0.81
C PRO A 197 -10.74 -11.32 2.28
N LEU A 198 -11.45 -10.42 2.98
CA LEU A 198 -11.22 -10.10 4.39
C LEU A 198 -12.23 -10.78 5.34
N GLU A 199 -13.05 -11.72 4.85
CA GLU A 199 -14.12 -12.36 5.62
C GLU A 199 -13.60 -13.02 6.91
N LEU A 200 -12.37 -13.53 6.92
CA LEU A 200 -11.71 -14.09 8.11
C LEU A 200 -11.62 -13.09 9.29
N LEU A 201 -11.59 -11.78 9.00
CA LEU A 201 -11.52 -10.73 10.02
C LEU A 201 -12.92 -10.26 10.49
N TYR A 202 -13.97 -10.55 9.71
CA TYR A 202 -15.30 -9.97 9.93
C TYR A 202 -15.91 -10.43 11.25
N ASP A 203 -15.85 -11.71 11.56
CA ASP A 203 -16.42 -12.27 12.79
C ASP A 203 -15.74 -11.68 14.04
N ARG A 204 -14.40 -11.54 14.02
CA ARG A 204 -13.66 -10.95 15.14
C ARG A 204 -14.01 -9.50 15.35
N PHE A 205 -13.94 -8.67 14.31
CA PHE A 205 -14.27 -7.25 14.46
C PHE A 205 -15.74 -7.03 14.80
N THR A 206 -16.65 -7.85 14.25
CA THR A 206 -18.05 -7.83 14.67
C THR A 206 -18.20 -8.09 16.17
N ALA A 207 -17.55 -9.13 16.69
CA ALA A 207 -17.60 -9.46 18.11
C ALA A 207 -17.03 -8.33 18.99
N TYR A 208 -15.92 -7.71 18.62
CA TYR A 208 -15.36 -6.56 19.34
C TYR A 208 -16.30 -5.36 19.35
N ILE A 209 -16.91 -5.02 18.21
CA ILE A 209 -17.79 -3.87 18.07
C ILE A 209 -19.06 -4.08 18.88
N GLU A 210 -19.68 -5.24 18.80
CA GLU A 210 -20.87 -5.58 19.57
C GLU A 210 -20.63 -5.60 21.07
N ASP A 211 -19.47 -6.15 21.52
CA ASP A 211 -19.08 -6.12 22.92
C ASP A 211 -18.94 -4.69 23.42
N ARG A 212 -18.28 -3.81 22.67
CA ARG A 212 -18.08 -2.40 23.04
C ARG A 212 -19.37 -1.57 22.98
N ARG A 213 -20.32 -1.91 22.13
CA ARG A 213 -21.65 -1.29 22.15
C ARG A 213 -22.46 -1.69 23.37
N ARG A 214 -22.35 -2.96 23.83
CA ARG A 214 -23.02 -3.46 25.04
C ARG A 214 -22.35 -2.96 26.31
N GLN A 215 -21.02 -2.94 26.33
CA GLN A 215 -20.20 -2.59 27.48
C GLN A 215 -19.09 -1.62 27.07
N PRO A 216 -19.38 -0.31 26.93
CA PRO A 216 -18.40 0.69 26.58
C PRO A 216 -17.22 0.71 27.55
N ARG A 217 -16.00 0.85 27.02
CA ARG A 217 -14.74 0.98 27.77
C ARG A 217 -14.03 2.25 27.31
N ASP A 218 -13.01 2.71 28.06
CA ASP A 218 -12.16 3.80 27.59
C ASP A 218 -11.05 3.26 26.66
N ASP A 219 -11.47 2.74 25.51
CA ASP A 219 -10.58 2.22 24.49
C ASP A 219 -10.95 2.73 23.08
N VAL A 220 -10.05 2.48 22.13
CA VAL A 220 -10.21 2.91 20.75
C VAL A 220 -11.36 2.21 20.06
N MET A 221 -11.54 0.92 20.35
CA MET A 221 -12.61 0.14 19.75
C MET A 221 -14.00 0.66 20.17
N THR A 222 -14.17 1.08 21.43
CA THR A 222 -15.41 1.75 21.88
C THR A 222 -15.66 3.04 21.12
N LYS A 223 -14.61 3.87 20.96
CA LYS A 223 -14.73 5.14 20.22
C LYS A 223 -15.14 4.91 18.77
N LEU A 224 -14.61 3.86 18.13
CA LEU A 224 -15.01 3.47 16.79
C LEU A 224 -16.44 2.91 16.76
N ALA A 225 -16.77 1.97 17.66
CA ALA A 225 -18.06 1.29 17.72
C ALA A 225 -19.24 2.24 17.97
N THR A 226 -19.00 3.38 18.63
CA THR A 226 -20.01 4.37 19.01
C THR A 226 -19.94 5.68 18.23
N ALA A 227 -19.00 5.80 17.27
CA ALA A 227 -18.85 6.99 16.44
C ALA A 227 -20.04 7.17 15.48
N PRO A 228 -20.74 8.31 15.47
CA PRO A 228 -21.78 8.56 14.48
C PRO A 228 -21.21 8.99 13.14
N PHE A 229 -21.97 8.77 12.08
CA PHE A 229 -21.78 9.39 10.78
C PHE A 229 -21.88 10.92 10.87
N PRO A 230 -21.47 11.67 9.83
CA PRO A 230 -21.57 13.14 9.83
C PRO A 230 -23.00 13.68 10.00
N ASP A 231 -24.03 12.93 9.61
CA ASP A 231 -25.46 13.27 9.78
C ASP A 231 -25.99 12.95 11.19
N GLY A 232 -25.16 12.40 12.06
CA GLY A 232 -25.51 12.04 13.44
C GLY A 232 -26.10 10.64 13.59
N SER A 233 -26.38 9.90 12.53
CA SER A 233 -26.84 8.52 12.59
C SER A 233 -25.74 7.58 13.10
N LEU A 234 -26.11 6.54 13.86
CA LEU A 234 -25.17 5.51 14.28
C LEU A 234 -24.99 4.51 13.13
N PRO A 235 -23.73 4.24 12.69
CA PRO A 235 -23.46 3.23 11.68
C PRO A 235 -23.94 1.85 12.11
N GLU A 236 -24.30 1.01 11.15
CA GLU A 236 -24.52 -0.41 11.41
C GLU A 236 -23.20 -1.06 11.90
N VAL A 237 -23.32 -2.20 12.61
CA VAL A 237 -22.13 -2.96 13.06
C VAL A 237 -21.25 -3.32 11.86
N THR A 238 -21.90 -3.70 10.76
CA THR A 238 -21.24 -4.07 9.50
C THR A 238 -20.39 -2.92 8.94
N ASP A 239 -20.87 -1.68 8.94
CA ASP A 239 -20.09 -0.54 8.43
C ASP A 239 -18.80 -0.33 9.23
N VAL A 240 -18.91 -0.42 10.56
CA VAL A 240 -17.76 -0.26 11.47
C VAL A 240 -16.77 -1.42 11.31
N MET A 241 -17.28 -2.64 11.21
CA MET A 241 -16.49 -3.85 10.99
C MET A 241 -15.71 -3.78 9.67
N LEU A 242 -16.33 -3.33 8.59
CA LEU A 242 -15.68 -3.17 7.28
C LEU A 242 -14.55 -2.12 7.34
N ILE A 243 -14.76 -1.01 8.05
CA ILE A 243 -13.71 0.00 8.25
C ILE A 243 -12.53 -0.59 9.02
N ALA A 244 -12.78 -1.30 10.12
CA ALA A 244 -11.73 -1.90 10.95
C ALA A 244 -10.96 -2.98 10.18
N SER A 245 -11.66 -3.89 9.50
CA SER A 245 -11.06 -4.98 8.73
C SER A 245 -10.22 -4.45 7.56
N ASN A 246 -10.72 -3.43 6.85
CA ASN A 246 -9.99 -2.80 5.76
C ASN A 246 -8.72 -2.11 6.24
N LEU A 247 -8.81 -1.30 7.31
CA LEU A 247 -7.66 -0.61 7.87
C LEU A 247 -6.59 -1.60 8.36
N PHE A 248 -7.03 -2.69 9.00
CA PHE A 248 -6.14 -3.74 9.47
C PHE A 248 -5.37 -4.40 8.32
N ALA A 249 -6.06 -4.84 7.28
CA ALA A 249 -5.44 -5.49 6.12
C ALA A 249 -4.54 -4.55 5.32
N ALA A 250 -5.00 -3.32 5.06
CA ALA A 250 -4.27 -2.34 4.26
C ALA A 250 -3.00 -1.82 4.96
N GLY A 251 -3.03 -1.69 6.29
CA GLY A 251 -1.90 -1.16 7.07
C GLY A 251 -0.74 -2.13 7.21
N GLN A 252 -1.01 -3.42 7.23
CA GLN A 252 0.00 -4.44 7.50
C GLN A 252 0.98 -4.60 6.32
N GLU A 253 0.49 -4.97 5.15
CA GLU A 253 1.33 -5.45 4.05
C GLU A 253 2.11 -4.32 3.36
N THR A 254 1.48 -3.19 3.15
CA THR A 254 2.08 -2.07 2.41
C THR A 254 3.25 -1.45 3.17
N THR A 255 3.14 -1.30 4.49
CA THR A 255 4.21 -0.76 5.31
C THR A 255 5.36 -1.77 5.48
N ALA A 256 5.07 -3.06 5.62
CA ALA A 256 6.11 -4.09 5.64
C ALA A 256 6.96 -4.09 4.35
N ARG A 257 6.32 -3.88 3.19
CA ARG A 257 7.00 -3.71 1.89
C ARG A 257 7.89 -2.48 1.85
N LEU A 258 7.42 -1.36 2.40
CA LEU A 258 8.22 -0.14 2.54
C LEU A 258 9.46 -0.39 3.39
N LEU A 259 9.30 -0.99 4.57
CA LEU A 259 10.41 -1.32 5.48
C LEU A 259 11.44 -2.24 4.81
N GLY A 260 10.97 -3.26 4.08
CA GLY A 260 11.85 -4.15 3.30
C GLY A 260 12.68 -3.40 2.26
N THR A 261 12.05 -2.48 1.52
CA THR A 261 12.75 -1.60 0.57
C THR A 261 13.79 -0.73 1.26
N MET A 262 13.44 -0.10 2.37
CA MET A 262 14.33 0.79 3.12
C MET A 262 15.56 0.04 3.62
N LEU A 263 15.38 -1.13 4.23
CA LEU A 263 16.50 -1.93 4.76
C LEU A 263 17.36 -2.55 3.64
N ARG A 264 16.78 -2.90 2.49
CA ARG A 264 17.55 -3.26 1.31
C ARG A 264 18.48 -2.13 0.88
N LEU A 265 17.94 -0.90 0.76
CA LEU A 265 18.72 0.27 0.34
C LEU A 265 19.83 0.62 1.35
N ILE A 266 19.57 0.52 2.64
CA ILE A 266 20.57 0.71 3.72
C ILE A 266 21.65 -0.38 3.64
N GLY A 267 21.27 -1.65 3.48
CA GLY A 267 22.20 -2.76 3.43
C GLY A 267 23.03 -2.85 2.14
N GLU A 268 22.55 -2.23 1.05
CA GLU A 268 23.29 -2.12 -0.22
C GLU A 268 24.27 -0.96 -0.25
N ARG A 269 24.09 0.08 0.59
CA ARG A 269 24.78 1.37 0.49
C ARG A 269 25.37 1.79 1.85
N PRO A 270 26.58 1.35 2.17
CA PRO A 270 27.24 1.69 3.44
C PRO A 270 27.37 3.21 3.69
N GLU A 271 27.57 3.99 2.62
CA GLU A 271 27.61 5.44 2.67
C GLU A 271 26.27 6.07 3.07
N LEU A 272 25.15 5.54 2.58
CA LEU A 272 23.81 5.96 2.99
C LEU A 272 23.56 5.60 4.47
N GLN A 273 23.95 4.39 4.86
CA GLN A 273 23.83 3.94 6.25
C GLN A 273 24.60 4.87 7.20
N GLN A 274 25.85 5.23 6.85
CA GLN A 274 26.65 6.16 7.65
C GLN A 274 26.03 7.55 7.68
N GLN A 275 25.58 8.07 6.52
CA GLN A 275 24.94 9.38 6.44
C GLN A 275 23.70 9.45 7.35
N LEU A 276 22.84 8.42 7.34
CA LEU A 276 21.65 8.37 8.20
C LEU A 276 21.99 8.21 9.69
N ARG A 277 23.15 7.63 10.04
CA ARG A 277 23.64 7.59 11.43
C ARG A 277 24.10 8.94 11.91
N ASP A 278 24.84 9.65 11.09
CA ASP A 278 25.43 10.94 11.41
C ASP A 278 24.39 12.08 11.41
N GLN A 279 23.35 11.94 10.59
CA GLN A 279 22.34 12.96 10.35
C GLN A 279 20.93 12.33 10.39
N ARG A 280 20.43 12.06 11.61
CA ARG A 280 19.13 11.42 11.84
C ARG A 280 17.93 12.22 11.31
N ASP A 281 18.07 13.53 11.21
CA ASP A 281 17.10 14.44 10.61
C ASP A 281 16.85 14.19 9.10
N LEU A 282 17.70 13.42 8.44
CA LEU A 282 17.52 12.98 7.06
C LEU A 282 16.58 11.76 6.94
N ILE A 283 16.30 11.03 8.02
CA ILE A 283 15.44 9.83 7.97
C ILE A 283 14.04 10.14 7.37
N PRO A 284 13.36 11.23 7.72
CA PRO A 284 12.10 11.58 7.05
C PRO A 284 12.23 11.77 5.53
N ALA A 285 13.31 12.40 5.05
CA ALA A 285 13.56 12.55 3.63
C ALA A 285 13.86 11.21 2.95
N PHE A 286 14.58 10.32 3.62
CA PHE A 286 14.84 8.95 3.17
C PHE A 286 13.54 8.15 3.02
N VAL A 287 12.62 8.24 3.97
CA VAL A 287 11.29 7.61 3.89
C VAL A 287 10.53 8.07 2.64
N GLU A 288 10.47 9.39 2.39
CA GLU A 288 9.77 9.94 1.21
C GLU A 288 10.43 9.49 -0.10
N GLU A 289 11.76 9.45 -0.17
CA GLU A 289 12.46 8.97 -1.37
C GLU A 289 12.27 7.45 -1.60
N CYS A 290 12.21 6.64 -0.55
CA CYS A 290 11.85 5.23 -0.67
C CYS A 290 10.42 5.05 -1.21
N LEU A 291 9.46 5.82 -0.70
CA LEU A 291 8.07 5.84 -1.17
C LEU A 291 7.96 6.30 -2.62
N ARG A 292 8.79 7.26 -3.04
CA ARG A 292 8.82 7.74 -4.40
C ARG A 292 9.42 6.71 -5.37
N LEU A 293 10.61 6.20 -5.04
CA LEU A 293 11.38 5.31 -5.93
C LEU A 293 10.79 3.92 -6.04
N GLU A 294 10.31 3.37 -4.93
CA GLU A 294 9.85 1.99 -4.81
C GLU A 294 8.48 1.95 -4.12
N SER A 295 7.51 2.72 -4.65
CA SER A 295 6.15 2.73 -4.09
C SER A 295 5.65 1.31 -3.83
N PRO A 296 5.21 0.97 -2.61
CA PRO A 296 4.60 -0.34 -2.36
C PRO A 296 3.38 -0.62 -3.24
N LEU A 297 2.60 0.41 -3.55
CA LEU A 297 1.49 0.35 -4.51
C LEU A 297 1.99 0.82 -5.88
N GLN A 298 1.97 -0.09 -6.87
CA GLN A 298 2.47 0.16 -8.22
C GLN A 298 1.38 0.68 -9.16
N GLY A 299 0.12 0.34 -8.89
CA GLY A 299 -1.00 0.77 -9.72
C GLY A 299 -2.35 0.64 -9.03
N GLN A 300 -3.31 1.39 -9.52
CA GLN A 300 -4.72 1.34 -9.11
C GLN A 300 -5.63 1.52 -10.32
N PHE A 301 -6.75 0.83 -10.32
CA PHE A 301 -7.73 0.98 -11.40
C PHE A 301 -8.74 2.10 -11.11
N ARG A 302 -9.28 2.62 -12.20
CA ARG A 302 -10.47 3.47 -12.26
C ARG A 302 -11.34 2.99 -13.42
N LEU A 303 -12.63 3.18 -13.31
CA LEU A 303 -13.57 2.91 -14.40
C LEU A 303 -14.16 4.23 -14.88
N ALA A 304 -13.96 4.56 -16.16
CA ALA A 304 -14.55 5.76 -16.73
C ALA A 304 -16.07 5.62 -16.82
N ARG A 305 -16.80 6.58 -16.26
CA ARG A 305 -18.28 6.62 -16.28
C ARG A 305 -18.81 7.23 -17.56
N VAL A 306 -18.12 8.23 -18.06
CA VAL A 306 -18.46 9.03 -19.24
C VAL A 306 -17.23 9.17 -20.13
N ALA A 307 -17.46 9.62 -21.36
CA ALA A 307 -16.37 9.91 -22.30
C ALA A 307 -15.52 11.10 -21.81
N THR A 308 -14.21 10.98 -21.91
CA THR A 308 -13.23 12.00 -21.53
C THR A 308 -11.94 11.83 -22.31
N THR A 309 -10.93 12.67 -22.01
CA THR A 309 -9.59 12.59 -22.60
C THR A 309 -8.55 12.69 -21.49
N ILE A 310 -7.53 11.81 -21.48
CA ILE A 310 -6.41 11.84 -20.54
C ILE A 310 -5.12 12.00 -21.38
N GLY A 311 -4.38 13.10 -21.17
CA GLY A 311 -3.10 13.32 -21.85
C GLY A 311 -3.18 13.21 -23.39
N GLY A 312 -4.32 13.57 -23.99
CA GLY A 312 -4.56 13.50 -25.43
C GLY A 312 -5.07 12.13 -25.94
N VAL A 313 -5.27 11.15 -25.05
CA VAL A 313 -5.85 9.85 -25.37
C VAL A 313 -7.34 9.85 -25.03
N ASP A 314 -8.18 9.55 -26.00
CA ASP A 314 -9.63 9.46 -25.81
C ASP A 314 -10.00 8.24 -24.95
N VAL A 315 -10.87 8.45 -23.97
CA VAL A 315 -11.34 7.44 -23.00
C VAL A 315 -12.86 7.41 -23.06
N GLY A 316 -13.42 6.33 -23.59
CA GLY A 316 -14.88 6.14 -23.61
C GLY A 316 -15.44 5.67 -22.28
N PRO A 317 -16.78 5.69 -22.10
CA PRO A 317 -17.42 5.03 -20.96
C PRO A 317 -17.00 3.56 -20.87
N ALA A 318 -16.98 2.99 -19.69
CA ALA A 318 -16.55 1.61 -19.38
C ALA A 318 -15.07 1.31 -19.65
N THR A 319 -14.27 2.30 -20.07
CA THR A 319 -12.82 2.11 -20.21
C THR A 319 -12.17 1.98 -18.82
N ASN A 320 -11.37 0.93 -18.64
CA ASN A 320 -10.54 0.77 -17.48
C ASN A 320 -9.27 1.63 -17.60
N VAL A 321 -8.99 2.42 -16.58
CA VAL A 321 -7.81 3.28 -16.48
C VAL A 321 -6.91 2.75 -15.37
N PHE A 322 -5.66 2.41 -15.69
CA PHE A 322 -4.67 1.95 -14.74
C PHE A 322 -3.71 3.08 -14.42
N VAL A 323 -3.93 3.76 -13.29
CA VAL A 323 -3.06 4.81 -12.77
C VAL A 323 -1.86 4.16 -12.09
N MET A 324 -0.65 4.55 -12.49
CA MET A 324 0.60 3.88 -12.12
C MET A 324 1.52 4.76 -11.27
N PRO A 325 1.31 4.86 -9.92
CA PRO A 325 2.21 5.60 -9.04
C PRO A 325 3.67 5.15 -9.15
N GLY A 326 3.93 3.85 -9.32
CA GLY A 326 5.28 3.31 -9.49
C GLY A 326 6.02 3.88 -10.71
N ALA A 327 5.28 4.24 -11.77
CA ALA A 327 5.83 4.91 -12.96
C ALA A 327 5.80 6.43 -12.82
N ALA A 328 4.70 7.01 -12.37
CA ALA A 328 4.48 8.45 -12.26
C ALA A 328 5.45 9.14 -11.27
N ASN A 329 5.84 8.44 -10.21
CA ASN A 329 6.84 8.92 -9.25
C ASN A 329 8.27 8.97 -9.82
N ARG A 330 8.46 8.49 -11.03
CA ARG A 330 9.70 8.57 -11.80
C ARG A 330 9.54 9.40 -13.10
N ASP A 331 8.51 10.24 -13.17
CA ASP A 331 8.32 11.15 -14.30
C ASP A 331 9.37 12.29 -14.24
N PRO A 332 10.26 12.40 -15.26
CA PRO A 332 11.30 13.44 -15.28
C PRO A 332 10.73 14.85 -15.42
N ARG A 333 9.48 15.01 -15.85
CA ARG A 333 8.79 16.32 -15.88
C ARG A 333 8.50 16.83 -14.48
N GLN A 334 8.36 15.92 -13.48
CA GLN A 334 8.08 16.26 -12.09
C GLN A 334 9.32 16.14 -11.21
N PHE A 335 10.16 15.13 -11.41
CA PHE A 335 11.31 14.83 -10.56
C PHE A 335 12.61 14.83 -11.36
N GLU A 336 13.51 15.75 -11.06
CA GLU A 336 14.85 15.78 -11.65
C GLU A 336 15.62 14.50 -11.24
N ALA A 337 16.40 13.91 -12.18
CA ALA A 337 17.10 12.63 -11.96
C ALA A 337 16.20 11.61 -11.23
N PRO A 338 15.07 11.19 -11.85
CA PRO A 338 13.98 10.50 -11.14
C PRO A 338 14.37 9.12 -10.61
N ASP A 339 15.42 8.49 -11.15
CA ASP A 339 15.89 7.16 -10.75
C ASP A 339 16.95 7.20 -9.65
N GLU A 340 17.40 8.41 -9.26
CA GLU A 340 18.36 8.58 -8.17
C GLU A 340 17.65 8.74 -6.82
N LEU A 341 18.22 8.10 -5.78
CA LEU A 341 17.86 8.36 -4.39
C LEU A 341 18.55 9.63 -3.93
N ARG A 342 17.78 10.68 -3.64
CA ARG A 342 18.31 12.00 -3.26
C ARG A 342 17.62 12.50 -2.00
N LEU A 343 18.35 12.53 -0.89
CA LEU A 343 17.81 12.99 0.41
C LEU A 343 17.62 14.52 0.47
N ASP A 344 18.20 15.24 -0.45
CA ASP A 344 18.09 16.70 -0.62
C ASP A 344 17.02 17.13 -1.64
N ARG A 345 16.22 16.18 -2.14
CA ARG A 345 15.20 16.47 -3.15
C ARG A 345 14.13 17.43 -2.63
N PRO A 346 13.97 18.63 -3.24
CA PRO A 346 13.08 19.66 -2.72
C PRO A 346 11.59 19.28 -2.80
N ASN A 347 11.23 18.41 -3.75
CA ASN A 347 9.87 17.96 -3.99
C ASN A 347 9.64 16.47 -3.69
N GLY A 348 10.48 15.84 -2.87
CA GLY A 348 10.37 14.43 -2.51
C GLY A 348 8.99 14.06 -1.95
N ARG A 349 8.37 14.94 -1.15
CA ARG A 349 7.01 14.75 -0.60
C ARG A 349 5.87 14.89 -1.59
N GLN A 350 6.14 15.31 -2.82
CA GLN A 350 5.11 15.42 -3.85
C GLN A 350 4.83 14.11 -4.58
N HIS A 351 5.48 13.01 -4.18
CA HIS A 351 5.19 11.70 -4.73
C HIS A 351 3.72 11.29 -4.48
N ILE A 352 3.18 10.50 -5.39
CA ILE A 352 1.81 9.97 -5.31
C ILE A 352 1.78 8.49 -4.88
N GLY A 353 2.79 8.01 -4.15
CA GLY A 353 2.83 6.65 -3.60
C GLY A 353 1.71 6.36 -2.58
N PHE A 354 1.12 7.39 -2.00
CA PHE A 354 -0.08 7.32 -1.16
C PHE A 354 -1.39 7.63 -1.92
N GLY A 355 -1.36 7.69 -3.24
CA GLY A 355 -2.47 8.20 -4.03
C GLY A 355 -2.59 9.72 -3.97
N PHE A 356 -3.72 10.24 -4.42
CA PHE A 356 -4.01 11.68 -4.42
C PHE A 356 -5.53 11.94 -4.31
N GLY A 357 -5.92 13.19 -3.95
CA GLY A 357 -7.32 13.61 -3.92
C GLY A 357 -8.14 12.94 -2.81
N LEU A 358 -9.40 12.63 -3.13
CA LEU A 358 -10.39 12.12 -2.17
C LEU A 358 -9.96 10.80 -1.52
N HIS A 359 -9.31 9.93 -2.29
CA HIS A 359 -8.81 8.63 -1.84
C HIS A 359 -7.34 8.64 -1.37
N LEU A 360 -6.76 9.81 -1.07
CA LEU A 360 -5.44 9.89 -0.43
C LEU A 360 -5.38 8.96 0.78
N CYS A 361 -4.31 8.16 0.89
CA CYS A 361 -4.17 7.15 1.93
C CYS A 361 -4.38 7.74 3.34
N ALA A 362 -5.33 7.18 4.07
CA ALA A 362 -5.59 7.59 5.46
C ALA A 362 -4.45 7.22 6.39
N GLY A 363 -3.80 6.07 6.13
CA GLY A 363 -2.68 5.55 6.92
C GLY A 363 -1.33 6.23 6.64
N ALA A 364 -1.25 7.20 5.74
CA ALA A 364 0.02 7.82 5.38
C ALA A 364 0.81 8.40 6.57
N PRO A 365 0.19 9.05 7.57
CA PRO A 365 0.92 9.47 8.77
C PRO A 365 1.43 8.28 9.61
N LEU A 366 0.64 7.20 9.71
CA LEU A 366 1.01 5.99 10.44
C LEU A 366 2.21 5.30 9.77
N ALA A 367 2.15 5.05 8.46
CA ALA A 367 3.23 4.41 7.71
C ALA A 367 4.56 5.19 7.79
N ARG A 368 4.49 6.54 7.81
CA ARG A 368 5.67 7.38 8.02
C ARG A 368 6.25 7.24 9.43
N ALA A 369 5.40 7.19 10.44
CA ALA A 369 5.84 6.98 11.82
C ALA A 369 6.46 5.60 12.00
N GLU A 370 5.84 4.54 11.48
CA GLU A 370 6.38 3.19 11.48
C GLU A 370 7.76 3.12 10.79
N ALA A 371 7.89 3.73 9.61
CA ALA A 371 9.13 3.77 8.86
C ALA A 371 10.23 4.55 9.60
N TYR A 372 9.87 5.69 10.19
CA TYR A 372 10.79 6.50 10.99
C TYR A 372 11.29 5.75 12.22
N VAL A 373 10.37 5.26 13.07
CA VAL A 373 10.71 4.56 14.31
C VAL A 373 11.55 3.31 14.03
N SER A 374 11.15 2.51 13.03
CA SER A 374 11.90 1.31 12.65
C SER A 374 13.33 1.66 12.22
N THR A 375 13.49 2.69 11.38
CA THR A 375 14.83 3.09 10.89
C THR A 375 15.72 3.55 12.05
N GLU A 376 15.19 4.40 12.93
CA GLU A 376 15.92 4.88 14.10
C GLU A 376 16.40 3.71 14.97
N ARG A 377 15.50 2.81 15.37
CA ARG A 377 15.86 1.70 16.27
C ARG A 377 16.79 0.68 15.63
N LEU A 378 16.57 0.33 14.36
CA LEU A 378 17.45 -0.60 13.65
C LEU A 378 18.87 -0.02 13.50
N LEU A 379 18.98 1.27 13.17
CA LEU A 379 20.27 1.94 13.12
C LEU A 379 20.94 2.05 14.51
N ASP A 380 20.20 2.23 15.60
CA ASP A 380 20.75 2.27 16.97
C ASP A 380 21.28 0.92 17.44
N ARG A 381 20.56 -0.16 17.09
CA ARG A 381 20.81 -1.49 17.64
C ARG A 381 21.68 -2.39 16.74
N MET A 382 21.82 -2.05 15.46
CA MET A 382 22.53 -2.84 14.46
C MET A 382 23.56 -1.97 13.74
N ALA A 383 24.87 -2.25 13.90
CA ALA A 383 25.94 -1.67 13.10
C ALA A 383 26.24 -2.55 11.88
N ASP A 384 26.90 -1.97 10.88
CA ASP A 384 27.36 -2.67 9.68
C ASP A 384 26.28 -3.54 9.00
N ILE A 385 25.07 -2.99 8.89
CA ILE A 385 23.95 -3.69 8.24
C ILE A 385 24.33 -3.95 6.78
N ARG A 386 24.28 -5.22 6.37
CA ARG A 386 24.60 -5.65 5.00
C ARG A 386 23.68 -6.75 4.53
N ILE A 387 23.50 -6.84 3.22
CA ILE A 387 22.75 -7.93 2.58
C ILE A 387 23.60 -9.20 2.63
N SER A 388 23.03 -10.30 3.10
CA SER A 388 23.71 -11.59 3.13
C SER A 388 24.05 -12.08 1.72
N GLU A 389 25.35 -12.30 1.46
CA GLU A 389 25.81 -12.81 0.16
C GLU A 389 25.41 -14.25 -0.07
N SER A 390 25.31 -15.04 0.98
CA SER A 390 24.90 -16.44 0.90
C SER A 390 23.44 -16.59 0.43
N ALA A 391 22.58 -15.66 0.82
CA ALA A 391 21.16 -15.69 0.48
C ALA A 391 20.85 -14.95 -0.85
N HIS A 392 21.53 -13.84 -1.12
CA HIS A 392 21.17 -12.93 -2.20
C HIS A 392 22.24 -12.78 -3.30
N GLY A 393 23.41 -13.43 -3.14
CA GLY A 393 24.54 -13.29 -4.05
C GLY A 393 25.42 -12.08 -3.74
N PRO A 394 26.59 -11.96 -4.42
CA PRO A 394 27.57 -10.92 -4.16
C PRO A 394 27.09 -9.54 -4.61
N ALA A 395 27.73 -8.50 -4.07
CA ALA A 395 27.50 -7.13 -4.50
C ALA A 395 27.62 -6.99 -6.03
N GLY A 396 26.71 -6.29 -6.67
CA GLY A 396 26.62 -6.12 -8.13
C GLY A 396 25.97 -7.27 -8.90
N ALA A 397 25.68 -8.42 -8.26
CA ALA A 397 24.95 -9.55 -8.84
C ALA A 397 23.89 -10.13 -7.89
N ARG A 398 23.35 -9.29 -7.02
CA ARG A 398 22.31 -9.67 -6.07
C ARG A 398 21.02 -10.08 -6.76
N ARG A 399 20.33 -11.04 -6.17
CA ARG A 399 19.02 -11.53 -6.63
C ARG A 399 18.02 -11.37 -5.52
N TYR A 400 16.95 -10.68 -5.84
CA TYR A 400 15.81 -10.47 -4.96
C TYR A 400 14.57 -11.12 -5.54
N GLU A 401 13.74 -11.66 -4.68
CA GLU A 401 12.43 -12.19 -5.04
C GLU A 401 11.37 -11.18 -4.59
N TYR A 402 10.65 -10.65 -5.56
CA TYR A 402 9.51 -9.75 -5.30
C TYR A 402 8.21 -10.52 -5.43
N THR A 403 7.22 -10.15 -4.64
CA THR A 403 5.89 -10.74 -4.74
C THR A 403 5.36 -10.61 -6.17
N PRO A 404 4.91 -11.71 -6.80
CA PRO A 404 4.52 -11.71 -8.22
C PRO A 404 3.11 -11.13 -8.43
N ILE A 405 2.93 -9.86 -8.09
CA ILE A 405 1.67 -9.11 -8.21
C ILE A 405 1.97 -7.75 -8.84
N TYR A 406 1.31 -7.42 -9.95
CA TYR A 406 1.52 -6.14 -10.65
C TYR A 406 1.02 -4.90 -9.89
N LEU A 407 0.10 -5.07 -8.93
CA LEU A 407 -0.45 -3.97 -8.12
C LEU A 407 0.47 -3.56 -6.97
N LEU A 408 1.24 -4.50 -6.42
CA LEU A 408 2.04 -4.30 -5.22
C LEU A 408 3.49 -4.71 -5.47
N ARG A 409 4.42 -3.94 -4.91
CA ARG A 409 5.85 -4.24 -4.96
C ARG A 409 6.43 -4.36 -3.56
N GLY A 410 7.12 -5.44 -3.30
CA GLY A 410 7.85 -5.68 -2.06
C GLY A 410 8.57 -7.00 -2.10
N LEU A 411 9.62 -7.10 -1.30
CA LEU A 411 10.44 -8.29 -1.17
C LEU A 411 9.67 -9.39 -0.45
N GLU A 412 9.78 -10.62 -0.94
CA GLU A 412 9.31 -11.80 -0.22
C GLU A 412 10.24 -12.18 0.92
N ARG A 413 11.56 -11.95 0.73
CA ARG A 413 12.60 -12.22 1.73
C ARG A 413 13.71 -11.18 1.64
N LEU A 414 14.30 -10.85 2.81
CA LEU A 414 15.49 -10.02 2.91
C LEU A 414 16.37 -10.50 4.06
N GLN A 415 17.36 -11.35 3.73
CA GLN A 415 18.34 -11.82 4.70
C GLN A 415 19.41 -10.78 4.93
N LEU A 416 19.51 -10.29 6.16
CA LEU A 416 20.48 -9.30 6.61
C LEU A 416 21.50 -9.93 7.57
N GLU A 417 22.73 -9.42 7.53
CA GLU A 417 23.78 -9.62 8.50
C GLU A 417 24.17 -8.27 9.11
N PHE A 418 24.53 -8.23 10.37
CA PHE A 418 24.87 -7.01 11.07
C PHE A 418 25.76 -7.26 12.28
N THR A 419 26.34 -6.22 12.84
CA THR A 419 27.04 -6.23 14.13
C THR A 419 26.10 -5.70 15.21
N PRO A 420 25.76 -6.48 16.27
CA PRO A 420 24.96 -5.98 17.39
C PRO A 420 25.64 -4.78 18.09
N VAL A 421 24.85 -3.75 18.38
CA VAL A 421 25.24 -2.64 19.23
C VAL A 421 24.60 -2.85 20.60
N GLY A 422 25.45 -2.88 21.63
CA GLY A 422 25.02 -3.15 23.01
C GLY A 422 24.33 -1.97 23.69
#